data_2be7ee06543e8879f44d36f21df88a91
#
_entry.id   2be7ee06543e8879f44d36f21df88a91
#
_cell.length_a   1.000
_cell.length_b   1.000
_cell.length_c   1.000
_cell.angle_alpha   90.00
_cell.angle_beta   90.00
_cell.angle_gamma   90.00
#
_symmetry.space_group_name_H-M   'P 1'
#
loop_
_entity.id
_entity.type
_entity.pdbx_description
1 polymer ?
#
loop_
_entity_poly.entity_id
_entity_poly.type
_entity_poly.pdbx_seq_one_letter_code
_entity_poly.pdbx_strand_id
1 'polypeptide(L)'
;MVGLGNPGEEYAHTRHNAGFEVVDLLAADWGVTYWKNTCGALVGEGKMRHADGSIEKVILAKPQSFMNLSGGPASKLCREYDCPVEELIVIHDELDIDPGTVKVKKGGGHAGHNGLKSIIEKCGSRDFLRVRTGIGRPPGRMSVVDFVLGTPKKEDKDDFDQACQRAAEAVESLLEKGLARTQDVFNQH
;
A
#
# COMPACT_ATOMS: atom_id res chain seq x y z
N MET A 1 1.03 -1.76 8.88
CA MET A 1 1.10 -1.32 7.47
C MET A 1 -0.14 -0.54 7.08
N VAL A 2 0.00 0.36 6.13
CA VAL A 2 -1.08 1.23 5.67
C VAL A 2 -1.20 1.10 4.15
N GLY A 3 -2.36 0.66 3.69
CA GLY A 3 -2.71 0.69 2.28
C GLY A 3 -3.45 1.97 1.95
N LEU A 4 -3.02 2.69 0.92
CA LEU A 4 -3.63 3.95 0.52
C LEU A 4 -4.78 3.74 -0.46
N GLY A 5 -5.83 4.53 -0.27
CA GLY A 5 -7.03 4.53 -1.11
C GLY A 5 -8.02 5.59 -0.66
N ASN A 6 -9.08 5.75 -1.42
CA ASN A 6 -10.21 6.59 -1.07
C ASN A 6 -11.37 5.72 -0.57
N PRO A 7 -12.05 6.10 0.52
CA PRO A 7 -13.20 5.36 1.01
C PRO A 7 -14.42 5.55 0.10
N GLY A 8 -15.30 4.57 0.10
CA GLY A 8 -16.55 4.58 -0.65
C GLY A 8 -16.56 3.63 -1.85
N GLU A 9 -17.73 3.12 -2.18
CA GLU A 9 -17.91 2.14 -3.27
C GLU A 9 -17.50 2.71 -4.63
N GLU A 10 -17.67 4.01 -4.84
CA GLU A 10 -17.32 4.70 -6.08
C GLU A 10 -15.82 4.63 -6.41
N TYR A 11 -14.96 4.44 -5.39
CA TYR A 11 -13.51 4.34 -5.56
C TYR A 11 -12.97 2.92 -5.43
N ALA A 12 -13.81 1.96 -5.05
CA ALA A 12 -13.41 0.62 -4.60
C ALA A 12 -12.52 -0.13 -5.59
N HIS A 13 -12.68 0.10 -6.90
CA HIS A 13 -11.94 -0.63 -7.93
C HIS A 13 -11.08 0.27 -8.78
N THR A 14 -10.79 1.48 -8.32
CA THR A 14 -9.93 2.42 -9.04
C THR A 14 -8.45 2.07 -8.83
N ARG A 15 -7.59 2.50 -9.75
CA ARG A 15 -6.14 2.32 -9.65
C ARG A 15 -5.57 2.94 -8.38
N HIS A 16 -6.13 4.07 -7.97
CA HIS A 16 -5.68 4.79 -6.76
C HIS A 16 -5.94 4.00 -5.48
N ASN A 17 -6.82 3.01 -5.53
CA ASN A 17 -7.13 2.12 -4.39
C ASN A 17 -6.29 0.83 -4.39
N ALA A 18 -5.20 0.77 -5.15
CA ALA A 18 -4.30 -0.38 -5.15
C ALA A 18 -3.86 -0.77 -3.72
N GLY A 19 -3.56 0.20 -2.87
CA GLY A 19 -3.18 -0.06 -1.48
C GLY A 19 -4.30 -0.76 -0.68
N PHE A 20 -5.55 -0.35 -0.86
CA PHE A 20 -6.70 -1.01 -0.23
C PHE A 20 -6.85 -2.46 -0.73
N GLU A 21 -6.71 -2.67 -2.02
CA GLU A 21 -6.78 -4.02 -2.62
C GLU A 21 -5.73 -4.95 -2.03
N VAL A 22 -4.50 -4.47 -1.89
CA VAL A 22 -3.39 -5.28 -1.34
C VAL A 22 -3.65 -5.61 0.13
N VAL A 23 -4.11 -4.64 0.92
CA VAL A 23 -4.47 -4.89 2.33
C VAL A 23 -5.57 -5.94 2.42
N ASP A 24 -6.59 -5.88 1.57
CA ASP A 24 -7.66 -6.87 1.55
C ASP A 24 -7.16 -8.27 1.15
N LEU A 25 -6.23 -8.37 0.21
CA LEU A 25 -5.59 -9.65 -0.16
C LEU A 25 -4.83 -10.25 1.03
N LEU A 26 -4.02 -9.43 1.71
CA LEU A 26 -3.28 -9.87 2.90
C LEU A 26 -4.21 -10.27 4.03
N ALA A 27 -5.28 -9.52 4.24
CA ALA A 27 -6.29 -9.84 5.25
C ALA A 27 -6.94 -11.20 4.99
N ALA A 28 -7.28 -11.49 3.73
CA ALA A 28 -7.82 -12.79 3.35
C ALA A 28 -6.83 -13.92 3.60
N ASP A 29 -5.55 -13.73 3.19
CA ASP A 29 -4.50 -14.73 3.37
C ASP A 29 -4.19 -15.00 4.85
N TRP A 30 -4.30 -13.98 5.69
CA TRP A 30 -4.00 -14.09 7.13
C TRP A 30 -5.24 -14.34 8.00
N GLY A 31 -6.40 -14.58 7.39
CA GLY A 31 -7.63 -14.91 8.10
C GLY A 31 -8.21 -13.78 8.93
N VAL A 32 -7.98 -12.52 8.52
CA VAL A 32 -8.53 -11.36 9.20
C VAL A 32 -10.01 -11.21 8.83
N THR A 33 -10.88 -11.32 9.83
CA THR A 33 -12.35 -11.22 9.65
C THR A 33 -12.95 -10.05 10.42
N TYR A 34 -12.22 -9.49 11.36
CA TYR A 34 -12.69 -8.39 12.18
C TYR A 34 -11.92 -7.12 11.89
N TRP A 35 -12.67 -6.05 11.61
CA TRP A 35 -12.15 -4.72 11.36
C TRP A 35 -12.79 -3.74 12.33
N LYS A 36 -11.99 -2.91 12.96
CA LYS A 36 -12.49 -1.85 13.83
C LYS A 36 -12.15 -0.47 13.26
N ASN A 37 -13.01 0.51 13.54
CA ASN A 37 -12.74 1.92 13.24
C ASN A 37 -11.92 2.51 14.38
N THR A 38 -10.68 2.89 14.09
CA THR A 38 -9.81 3.57 15.05
C THR A 38 -8.78 4.40 14.30
N CYS A 39 -8.34 5.50 14.89
CA CYS A 39 -7.35 6.41 14.30
C CYS A 39 -7.74 6.94 12.91
N GLY A 40 -9.04 6.98 12.59
CA GLY A 40 -9.50 7.38 11.26
C GLY A 40 -9.29 6.35 10.17
N ALA A 41 -9.13 5.08 10.54
CA ALA A 41 -8.89 3.98 9.61
C ALA A 41 -9.72 2.74 9.98
N LEU A 42 -9.91 1.86 9.01
CA LEU A 42 -10.32 0.48 9.26
C LEU A 42 -9.07 -0.32 9.58
N VAL A 43 -9.02 -0.95 10.75
CA VAL A 43 -7.85 -1.64 11.27
C VAL A 43 -8.18 -3.09 11.58
N GLY A 44 -7.36 -4.00 11.03
CA GLY A 44 -7.41 -5.42 11.33
C GLY A 44 -6.08 -5.93 11.86
N GLU A 45 -6.10 -6.98 12.65
CA GLU A 45 -4.90 -7.65 13.16
C GLU A 45 -4.69 -8.95 12.39
N GLY A 46 -3.57 -9.01 11.67
CA GLY A 46 -3.14 -10.23 10.99
C GLY A 46 -2.05 -10.95 11.76
N LYS A 47 -1.90 -12.23 11.47
CA LYS A 47 -0.80 -13.05 12.01
C LYS A 47 -0.08 -13.70 10.86
N MET A 48 1.16 -13.29 10.64
CA MET A 48 2.02 -13.89 9.64
C MET A 48 2.88 -14.97 10.26
N ARG A 49 2.87 -16.16 9.67
CA ARG A 49 3.76 -17.26 10.08
C ARG A 49 5.05 -17.18 9.28
N HIS A 50 6.16 -17.06 10.00
CA HIS A 50 7.50 -17.10 9.41
C HIS A 50 7.95 -18.54 9.10
N ALA A 51 8.99 -18.66 8.25
CA ALA A 51 9.55 -19.94 7.86
C ALA A 51 10.07 -20.76 9.05
N ASP A 52 10.54 -20.11 10.11
CA ASP A 52 10.99 -20.77 11.34
C ASP A 52 9.85 -21.21 12.28
N GLY A 53 8.60 -20.99 11.86
CA GLY A 53 7.40 -21.33 12.64
C GLY A 53 6.94 -20.24 13.62
N SER A 54 7.72 -19.18 13.80
CA SER A 54 7.30 -18.06 14.64
C SER A 54 6.11 -17.30 14.01
N ILE A 55 5.35 -16.62 14.83
CA ILE A 55 4.18 -15.84 14.40
C ILE A 55 4.41 -14.37 14.73
N GLU A 56 4.28 -13.51 13.72
CA GLU A 56 4.35 -12.07 13.86
C GLU A 56 2.96 -11.47 13.74
N LYS A 57 2.59 -10.62 14.70
CA LYS A 57 1.37 -9.83 14.64
C LYS A 57 1.61 -8.62 13.75
N VAL A 58 0.74 -8.43 12.77
CA VAL A 58 0.83 -7.31 11.82
C VAL A 58 -0.47 -6.52 11.84
N ILE A 59 -0.35 -5.21 11.98
CA ILE A 59 -1.50 -4.31 11.94
C ILE A 59 -1.74 -3.89 10.50
N LEU A 60 -2.93 -4.19 9.98
CA LEU A 60 -3.40 -3.82 8.65
C LEU A 60 -4.33 -2.62 8.76
N ALA A 61 -4.09 -1.58 7.99
CA ALA A 61 -4.92 -0.38 8.05
C ALA A 61 -5.28 0.16 6.67
N LYS A 62 -6.55 0.55 6.54
CA LYS A 62 -7.08 1.30 5.39
C LYS A 62 -7.60 2.64 5.90
N PRO A 63 -6.88 3.77 5.69
CA PRO A 63 -7.38 5.08 6.08
C PRO A 63 -8.76 5.36 5.48
N GLN A 64 -9.67 5.89 6.28
CA GLN A 64 -11.04 6.21 5.84
C GLN A 64 -11.23 7.69 5.58
N SER A 65 -10.14 8.42 5.41
CA SER A 65 -10.09 9.77 4.88
C SER A 65 -9.86 9.72 3.36
N PHE A 66 -10.11 10.82 2.67
CA PHE A 66 -9.70 10.92 1.26
C PHE A 66 -8.17 10.85 1.16
N MET A 67 -7.68 10.46 -0.03
CA MET A 67 -6.26 10.20 -0.28
C MET A 67 -5.33 11.30 0.23
N ASN A 68 -5.65 12.56 -0.03
CA ASN A 68 -4.84 13.71 0.38
C ASN A 68 -4.81 13.96 1.90
N LEU A 69 -5.59 13.23 2.67
CA LEU A 69 -5.66 13.32 4.13
C LEU A 69 -5.14 12.06 4.83
N SER A 70 -4.51 11.16 4.09
CA SER A 70 -4.05 9.85 4.61
C SER A 70 -3.00 9.96 5.72
N GLY A 71 -2.27 11.07 5.78
CA GLY A 71 -1.23 11.28 6.79
C GLY A 71 -1.75 11.39 8.22
N GLY A 72 -2.94 11.92 8.42
CA GLY A 72 -3.56 12.01 9.74
C GLY A 72 -3.74 10.62 10.37
N PRO A 73 -4.51 9.73 9.72
CA PRO A 73 -4.64 8.35 10.18
C PRO A 73 -3.30 7.62 10.34
N ALA A 74 -2.41 7.71 9.36
CA ALA A 74 -1.11 7.03 9.42
C ALA A 74 -0.29 7.48 10.64
N SER A 75 -0.23 8.77 10.92
CA SER A 75 0.47 9.33 12.07
C SER A 75 -0.13 8.84 13.40
N LYS A 76 -1.46 8.83 13.50
CA LYS A 76 -2.16 8.35 14.71
C LYS A 76 -1.92 6.86 14.93
N LEU A 77 -1.92 6.05 13.86
CA LEU A 77 -1.64 4.61 13.94
C LEU A 77 -0.21 4.34 14.42
N CYS A 78 0.76 5.08 13.92
CA CYS A 78 2.14 4.95 14.38
C CYS A 78 2.26 5.21 15.88
N ARG A 79 1.56 6.19 16.40
CA ARG A 79 1.54 6.48 17.84
C ARG A 79 0.81 5.41 18.64
N GLU A 80 -0.36 5.00 18.18
CA GLU A 80 -1.20 4.00 18.87
C GLU A 80 -0.48 2.64 19.02
N TYR A 81 0.26 2.24 18.01
CA TYR A 81 0.93 0.93 17.97
C TYR A 81 2.45 1.01 18.22
N ASP A 82 2.93 2.14 18.72
CA ASP A 82 4.37 2.36 19.00
C ASP A 82 5.26 1.95 17.81
N CYS A 83 4.84 2.32 16.61
CA CYS A 83 5.55 2.00 15.38
C CYS A 83 6.40 3.21 14.95
N PRO A 84 7.72 3.11 15.00
CA PRO A 84 8.57 4.15 14.41
C PRO A 84 8.26 4.30 12.91
N VAL A 85 8.38 5.53 12.39
CA VAL A 85 8.09 5.81 10.97
C VAL A 85 8.93 4.92 10.05
N GLU A 86 10.16 4.62 10.44
CA GLU A 86 11.09 3.76 9.68
C GLU A 86 10.59 2.32 9.53
N GLU A 87 9.67 1.88 10.38
CA GLU A 87 9.08 0.54 10.34
C GLU A 87 7.68 0.52 9.71
N LEU A 88 7.13 1.70 9.38
CA LEU A 88 5.87 1.80 8.68
C LEU A 88 6.01 1.29 7.25
N ILE A 89 5.11 0.42 6.82
CA ILE A 89 5.01 -0.03 5.43
C ILE A 89 3.81 0.65 4.81
N VAL A 90 4.02 1.40 3.74
CA VAL A 90 2.97 2.07 2.97
C VAL A 90 2.86 1.39 1.61
N ILE A 91 1.64 1.01 1.24
CA ILE A 91 1.33 0.36 -0.04
C ILE A 91 0.52 1.34 -0.87
N HIS A 92 0.98 1.62 -2.09
CA HIS A 92 0.36 2.61 -2.95
C HIS A 92 0.53 2.30 -4.44
N ASP A 93 -0.30 2.94 -5.26
CA ASP A 93 -0.16 2.92 -6.72
C ASP A 93 1.03 3.78 -7.18
N GLU A 94 1.68 3.38 -8.27
CA GLU A 94 2.86 4.06 -8.79
C GLU A 94 2.81 4.19 -10.32
N LEU A 95 2.80 5.44 -10.80
CA LEU A 95 2.77 5.76 -12.22
C LEU A 95 4.06 5.40 -12.96
N ASP A 96 5.20 5.47 -12.28
CA ASP A 96 6.52 5.30 -12.88
C ASP A 96 7.01 3.85 -12.91
N ILE A 97 6.15 2.92 -12.57
CA ILE A 97 6.41 1.48 -12.64
C ILE A 97 5.40 0.84 -13.59
N ASP A 98 5.88 -0.04 -14.45
CA ASP A 98 5.07 -0.70 -15.47
C ASP A 98 3.91 -1.49 -14.83
N PRO A 99 2.74 -1.55 -15.51
CA PRO A 99 1.62 -2.36 -15.05
C PRO A 99 2.03 -3.82 -14.81
N GLY A 100 1.49 -4.43 -13.78
CA GLY A 100 1.79 -5.82 -13.43
C GLY A 100 3.07 -6.02 -12.64
N THR A 101 3.84 -4.96 -12.38
CA THR A 101 5.12 -5.04 -11.66
C THR A 101 5.07 -4.29 -10.34
N VAL A 102 5.98 -4.64 -9.43
CA VAL A 102 6.08 -4.04 -8.08
C VAL A 102 7.55 -3.79 -7.77
N LYS A 103 7.81 -2.65 -7.14
CA LYS A 103 9.13 -2.35 -6.58
C LYS A 103 8.98 -1.89 -5.13
N VAL A 104 10.00 -2.14 -4.34
CA VAL A 104 10.04 -1.75 -2.93
C VAL A 104 11.20 -0.81 -2.67
N LYS A 105 11.03 0.13 -1.76
CA LYS A 105 12.10 1.03 -1.33
C LYS A 105 11.83 1.57 0.07
N LYS A 106 12.84 2.15 0.67
CA LYS A 106 12.73 2.97 1.87
C LYS A 106 13.06 4.41 1.52
N GLY A 107 12.22 5.34 2.00
CA GLY A 107 12.46 6.76 1.78
C GLY A 107 12.16 7.26 0.38
N GLY A 108 12.58 8.47 0.10
CA GLY A 108 12.33 9.17 -1.16
C GLY A 108 11.19 10.18 -1.10
N GLY A 109 11.04 10.96 -2.16
CA GLY A 109 9.97 11.95 -2.29
C GLY A 109 8.61 11.34 -2.57
N HIS A 110 7.58 12.17 -2.72
CA HIS A 110 6.21 11.72 -2.97
C HIS A 110 5.85 11.63 -4.46
N ALA A 111 6.67 12.19 -5.35
CA ALA A 111 6.47 12.19 -6.81
C ALA A 111 5.06 12.62 -7.25
N GLY A 112 4.44 13.54 -6.52
CA GLY A 112 3.07 14.03 -6.79
C GLY A 112 1.95 13.14 -6.26
N HIS A 113 2.25 12.03 -5.60
CA HIS A 113 1.24 11.20 -4.97
C HIS A 113 0.72 11.86 -3.69
N ASN A 114 -0.56 12.27 -3.68
CA ASN A 114 -1.14 13.06 -2.59
C ASN A 114 -1.17 12.32 -1.25
N GLY A 115 -1.36 11.01 -1.26
CA GLY A 115 -1.31 10.18 -0.06
C GLY A 115 0.07 10.14 0.57
N LEU A 116 1.11 9.96 -0.24
CA LEU A 116 2.50 9.99 0.22
C LEU A 116 2.88 11.36 0.74
N LYS A 117 2.50 12.42 0.05
CA LYS A 117 2.73 13.79 0.48
C LYS A 117 2.14 14.03 1.88
N SER A 118 0.91 13.61 2.10
CA SER A 118 0.21 13.75 3.37
C SER A 118 0.92 12.98 4.50
N ILE A 119 1.36 11.75 4.24
CA ILE A 119 2.07 10.94 5.23
C ILE A 119 3.41 11.58 5.59
N ILE A 120 4.20 12.02 4.61
CA ILE A 120 5.49 12.69 4.84
C ILE A 120 5.28 13.92 5.73
N GLU A 121 4.29 14.72 5.41
CA GLU A 121 3.97 15.94 6.15
C GLU A 121 3.55 15.66 7.58
N LYS A 122 2.61 14.73 7.79
CA LYS A 122 2.02 14.44 9.12
C LYS A 122 2.92 13.58 10.00
N CYS A 123 3.67 12.67 9.43
CA CYS A 123 4.64 11.85 10.17
C CYS A 123 5.99 12.54 10.38
N GLY A 124 6.23 13.64 9.69
CA GLY A 124 7.46 14.42 9.82
C GLY A 124 8.71 13.73 9.27
N SER A 125 8.54 12.68 8.45
CA SER A 125 9.64 11.92 7.86
C SER A 125 9.18 11.24 6.57
N ARG A 126 10.11 11.08 5.63
CA ARG A 126 9.91 10.32 4.41
C ARG A 126 10.49 8.90 4.49
N ASP A 127 11.13 8.55 5.61
CA ASP A 127 11.96 7.34 5.75
C ASP A 127 11.13 6.11 6.18
N PHE A 128 10.01 5.87 5.51
CA PHE A 128 9.21 4.67 5.67
C PHE A 128 9.38 3.72 4.48
N LEU A 129 9.04 2.46 4.70
CA LEU A 129 9.05 1.44 3.65
C LEU A 129 7.88 1.63 2.71
N ARG A 130 8.09 1.41 1.41
CA ARG A 130 7.07 1.58 0.38
C ARG A 130 7.00 0.36 -0.52
N VAL A 131 5.80 -0.16 -0.67
CA VAL A 131 5.47 -1.15 -1.69
C VAL A 131 4.78 -0.41 -2.82
N ARG A 132 5.48 -0.29 -3.94
CA ARG A 132 5.08 0.54 -5.08
C ARG A 132 4.43 -0.36 -6.13
N THR A 133 3.10 -0.30 -6.20
CA THR A 133 2.30 -1.13 -7.09
C THR A 133 2.17 -0.45 -8.46
N GLY A 134 2.80 -0.99 -9.47
CA GLY A 134 2.89 -0.39 -10.80
C GLY A 134 1.57 -0.32 -11.53
N ILE A 135 1.20 0.87 -12.01
CA ILE A 135 0.01 1.10 -12.83
C ILE A 135 0.34 1.75 -14.18
N GLY A 136 1.59 2.18 -14.39
CA GLY A 136 2.01 2.86 -15.60
C GLY A 136 1.48 4.29 -15.70
N ARG A 137 1.84 4.96 -16.79
CA ARG A 137 1.39 6.33 -17.06
C ARG A 137 0.09 6.33 -17.87
N PRO A 138 -0.76 7.39 -17.72
CA PRO A 138 -1.99 7.47 -18.50
C PRO A 138 -1.70 7.55 -20.00
N PRO A 139 -2.56 6.92 -20.84
CA PRO A 139 -2.38 6.95 -22.28
C PRO A 139 -2.79 8.30 -22.87
N GLY A 140 -2.11 8.70 -23.94
CA GLY A 140 -2.46 9.89 -24.72
C GLY A 140 -2.49 11.16 -23.90
N ARG A 141 -3.63 11.87 -23.96
CA ARG A 141 -3.83 13.15 -23.25
C ARG A 141 -4.62 13.03 -21.94
N MET A 142 -4.89 11.81 -21.51
CA MET A 142 -5.62 11.60 -20.26
C MET A 142 -4.84 12.19 -19.07
N SER A 143 -5.54 12.90 -18.19
CA SER A 143 -4.92 13.45 -16.99
C SER A 143 -4.57 12.34 -15.99
N VAL A 144 -3.57 12.59 -15.13
CA VAL A 144 -3.21 11.66 -14.06
C VAL A 144 -4.41 11.42 -13.13
N VAL A 145 -5.15 12.46 -12.79
CA VAL A 145 -6.33 12.36 -11.91
C VAL A 145 -7.37 11.41 -12.49
N ASP A 146 -7.73 11.60 -13.76
CA ASP A 146 -8.72 10.75 -14.43
C ASP A 146 -8.22 9.30 -14.52
N PHE A 147 -6.94 9.09 -14.76
CA PHE A 147 -6.35 7.77 -14.86
C PHE A 147 -6.37 7.03 -13.51
N VAL A 148 -5.87 7.64 -12.45
CA VAL A 148 -5.80 6.98 -11.13
C VAL A 148 -7.17 6.76 -10.51
N LEU A 149 -8.14 7.62 -10.81
CA LEU A 149 -9.54 7.46 -10.37
C LEU A 149 -10.36 6.59 -11.32
N GLY A 150 -9.75 6.11 -12.40
CA GLY A 150 -10.37 5.17 -13.33
C GLY A 150 -10.25 3.73 -12.86
N THR A 151 -11.23 2.92 -13.26
CA THR A 151 -11.24 1.48 -13.01
C THR A 151 -10.57 0.77 -14.18
N PRO A 152 -9.53 -0.06 -13.94
CA PRO A 152 -8.91 -0.82 -15.02
C PRO A 152 -9.87 -1.83 -15.61
N LYS A 153 -9.79 -2.04 -16.93
CA LYS A 153 -10.68 -2.93 -17.68
C LYS A 153 -9.85 -3.87 -18.56
N LYS A 154 -10.39 -5.06 -18.83
CA LYS A 154 -9.77 -6.05 -19.73
C LYS A 154 -8.34 -6.39 -19.30
N GLU A 155 -7.38 -6.25 -20.21
CA GLU A 155 -5.96 -6.54 -19.98
C GLU A 155 -5.38 -5.68 -18.86
N ASP A 156 -5.78 -4.42 -18.78
CA ASP A 156 -5.35 -3.52 -17.70
C ASP A 156 -5.80 -4.03 -16.33
N LYS A 157 -6.97 -4.67 -16.26
CA LYS A 157 -7.45 -5.27 -15.02
C LYS A 157 -6.60 -6.47 -14.62
N ASP A 158 -6.23 -7.32 -15.57
CA ASP A 158 -5.38 -8.48 -15.31
C ASP A 158 -4.00 -8.03 -14.81
N ASP A 159 -3.41 -7.03 -15.44
CA ASP A 159 -2.14 -6.44 -14.99
C ASP A 159 -2.26 -5.82 -13.60
N PHE A 160 -3.36 -5.12 -13.34
CA PHE A 160 -3.61 -4.51 -12.03
C PHE A 160 -3.76 -5.56 -10.94
N ASP A 161 -4.54 -6.61 -11.18
CA ASP A 161 -4.74 -7.71 -10.23
C ASP A 161 -3.43 -8.44 -9.97
N GLN A 162 -2.62 -8.66 -11.01
CA GLN A 162 -1.30 -9.26 -10.88
C GLN A 162 -0.36 -8.38 -10.04
N ALA A 163 -0.35 -7.07 -10.28
CA ALA A 163 0.47 -6.14 -9.51
C ALA A 163 0.05 -6.14 -8.03
N CYS A 164 -1.24 -6.14 -7.73
CA CYS A 164 -1.73 -6.21 -6.35
C CYS A 164 -1.33 -7.52 -5.66
N GLN A 165 -1.41 -8.65 -6.37
CA GLN A 165 -0.98 -9.94 -5.84
C GLN A 165 0.54 -9.95 -5.56
N ARG A 166 1.33 -9.46 -6.49
CA ARG A 166 2.79 -9.33 -6.30
C ARG A 166 3.13 -8.35 -5.16
N ALA A 167 2.35 -7.29 -4.99
CA ALA A 167 2.54 -6.37 -3.88
C ALA A 167 2.29 -7.04 -2.52
N ALA A 168 1.27 -7.90 -2.43
CA ALA A 168 1.03 -8.69 -1.22
C ALA A 168 2.22 -9.63 -0.93
N GLU A 169 2.75 -10.30 -1.95
CA GLU A 169 3.95 -11.14 -1.82
C GLU A 169 5.18 -10.32 -1.39
N ALA A 170 5.32 -9.10 -1.90
CA ALA A 170 6.41 -8.20 -1.52
C ALA A 170 6.32 -7.78 -0.05
N VAL A 171 5.11 -7.53 0.46
CA VAL A 171 4.89 -7.25 1.88
C VAL A 171 5.34 -8.42 2.74
N GLU A 172 4.93 -9.63 2.40
CA GLU A 172 5.34 -10.85 3.13
C GLU A 172 6.87 -11.03 3.09
N SER A 173 7.48 -10.77 1.94
CA SER A 173 8.94 -10.82 1.79
C SER A 173 9.65 -9.77 2.66
N LEU A 174 9.12 -8.54 2.72
CA LEU A 174 9.66 -7.50 3.60
C LEU A 174 9.66 -7.94 5.07
N LEU A 175 8.57 -8.53 5.52
CA LEU A 175 8.43 -9.02 6.90
C LEU A 175 9.33 -10.23 7.18
N GLU A 176 9.46 -11.13 6.23
CA GLU A 176 10.26 -12.37 6.40
C GLU A 176 11.76 -12.14 6.19
N LYS A 177 12.14 -11.39 5.17
CA LYS A 177 13.53 -11.31 4.66
C LYS A 177 14.18 -9.95 4.75
N GLY A 178 13.39 -8.91 5.01
CA GLY A 178 13.87 -7.53 5.05
C GLY A 178 13.99 -6.87 3.67
N LEU A 179 14.37 -5.58 3.68
CA LEU A 179 14.35 -4.73 2.48
C LEU A 179 15.31 -5.21 1.39
N ALA A 180 16.58 -5.44 1.71
CA ALA A 180 17.59 -5.74 0.70
C ALA A 180 17.23 -6.99 -0.11
N ARG A 181 16.86 -8.08 0.56
CA ARG A 181 16.48 -9.34 -0.12
C ARG A 181 15.18 -9.20 -0.91
N THR A 182 14.24 -8.42 -0.41
CA THR A 182 13.00 -8.15 -1.14
C THR A 182 13.28 -7.33 -2.40
N GLN A 183 14.17 -6.33 -2.33
CA GLN A 183 14.61 -5.58 -3.51
C GLN A 183 15.26 -6.47 -4.55
N ASP A 184 16.09 -7.42 -4.13
CA ASP A 184 16.74 -8.37 -5.04
C ASP A 184 15.74 -9.17 -5.89
N VAL A 185 14.57 -9.48 -5.34
CA VAL A 185 13.53 -10.24 -6.03
C VAL A 185 12.60 -9.34 -6.82
N PHE A 186 12.10 -8.25 -6.23
CA PHE A 186 11.01 -7.47 -6.81
C PHE A 186 11.47 -6.27 -7.65
N ASN A 187 12.64 -5.69 -7.37
CA ASN A 187 13.12 -4.51 -8.10
C ASN A 187 13.81 -4.83 -9.42
N GLN A 188 13.95 -6.09 -9.76
CA GLN A 188 14.45 -6.51 -11.06
C GLN A 188 13.37 -6.25 -12.12
N HIS A 189 13.80 -6.05 -13.35
CA HIS A 189 12.94 -5.66 -14.47
C HIS A 189 12.01 -6.77 -14.95
#